data_3a92a99f80d916cbfe3929a8bd9620ee
#
_entry.id   3a92a99f80d916cbfe3929a8bd9620ee
#
_cell.length_a   1.000
_cell.length_b   1.000
_cell.length_c   1.000
_cell.angle_alpha   90.00
_cell.angle_beta   90.00
_cell.angle_gamma   90.00
#
_symmetry.space_group_name_H-M   'P 1'
#
loop_
_entity.id
_entity.type
_entity.pdbx_description
1 polymer ?
#
loop_
_entity_poly.entity_id
_entity_poly.type
_entity_poly.pdbx_seq_one_letter_code
_entity_poly.pdbx_strand_id
1 'polypeptide(L)'
;MNVFAILDGAGVPDLLEHLEAEEPEHVCLFRGELSEDLASAAPYLVRLLPDTPFTEWVLLEGWGAHWGIFLRSKGDLKETRKHARTLLTVKDPDGRRLYFRFFDPRVLSLFLPVATPEQTEQITGALEDIFFEADDPLFLQSISRQTGWKLERHALLGGVPADRH
;
A
#
# COMPACT_ATOMS: atom_id res chain seq x y z
N MET A 1 -0.04 6.03 -16.51
CA MET A 1 -0.14 5.09 -15.38
C MET A 1 0.29 5.81 -14.10
N ASN A 2 -0.53 5.78 -13.09
CA ASN A 2 -0.26 6.45 -11.81
C ASN A 2 0.26 5.47 -10.78
N VAL A 3 1.19 5.92 -9.94
CA VAL A 3 1.71 5.17 -8.80
C VAL A 3 1.21 5.83 -7.52
N PHE A 4 0.71 5.01 -6.61
CA PHE A 4 0.21 5.46 -5.31
C PHE A 4 0.85 4.65 -4.21
N ALA A 5 0.94 5.25 -3.03
CA ALA A 5 1.18 4.52 -1.79
C ALA A 5 -0.07 4.61 -0.92
N ILE A 6 -0.37 3.56 -0.17
CA ILE A 6 -1.27 3.65 0.96
C ILE A 6 -0.41 3.53 2.20
N LEU A 7 -0.33 4.63 2.96
CA LEU A 7 0.53 4.76 4.12
C LEU A 7 -0.30 4.72 5.40
N ASP A 8 0.15 3.91 6.35
CA ASP A 8 -0.52 3.73 7.63
C ASP A 8 -0.10 4.84 8.60
N GLY A 9 -1.00 5.79 8.85
CA GLY A 9 -0.73 6.87 9.79
C GLY A 9 -0.33 6.41 11.19
N ALA A 10 -0.85 5.25 11.62
CA ALA A 10 -0.48 4.69 12.92
C ALA A 10 0.96 4.16 12.96
N GLY A 11 1.53 3.81 11.81
CA GLY A 11 2.86 3.22 11.70
C GLY A 11 3.92 4.14 11.12
N VAL A 12 3.51 5.26 10.51
CA VAL A 12 4.44 6.19 9.85
C VAL A 12 4.68 7.41 10.75
N PRO A 13 5.88 7.58 11.30
CA PRO A 13 6.18 8.76 12.11
C PRO A 13 6.02 10.04 11.30
N ASP A 14 5.34 11.02 11.88
CA ASP A 14 5.21 12.38 11.33
C ASP A 14 4.58 12.44 9.93
N LEU A 15 3.70 11.48 9.58
CA LEU A 15 3.10 11.42 8.25
C LEU A 15 2.35 12.71 7.90
N LEU A 16 1.49 13.21 8.80
CA LEU A 16 0.68 14.41 8.53
C LEU A 16 1.57 15.64 8.33
N GLU A 17 2.66 15.75 9.07
CA GLU A 17 3.62 16.85 8.94
C GLU A 17 4.29 16.84 7.56
N HIS A 18 4.67 15.65 7.07
CA HIS A 18 5.24 15.49 5.72
C HIS A 18 4.22 15.78 4.63
N LEU A 19 2.97 15.33 4.81
CA LEU A 19 1.89 15.62 3.86
C LEU A 19 1.62 17.11 3.76
N GLU A 20 1.64 17.81 4.88
CA GLU A 20 1.44 19.26 4.93
C GLU A 20 2.63 20.03 4.34
N ALA A 21 3.85 19.62 4.69
CA ALA A 21 5.05 20.33 4.25
C ALA A 21 5.36 20.17 2.77
N GLU A 22 5.15 18.98 2.22
CA GLU A 22 5.54 18.65 0.85
C GLU A 22 4.37 18.64 -0.13
N GLU A 23 3.14 18.70 0.39
CA GLU A 23 1.89 18.83 -0.37
C GLU A 23 1.74 17.86 -1.56
N PRO A 24 2.05 16.55 -1.40
CA PRO A 24 1.73 15.60 -2.45
C PRO A 24 0.21 15.48 -2.59
N GLU A 25 -0.26 15.11 -3.77
CA GLU A 25 -1.66 14.80 -3.98
C GLU A 25 -2.05 13.60 -3.11
N HIS A 26 -2.96 13.78 -2.17
CA HIS A 26 -3.30 12.74 -1.20
C HIS A 26 -4.72 12.87 -0.67
N VAL A 27 -5.20 11.81 -0.04
CA VAL A 27 -6.51 11.79 0.62
C VAL A 27 -6.52 10.76 1.75
N CYS A 28 -7.19 11.10 2.84
CA CYS A 28 -7.45 10.16 3.91
C CYS A 28 -8.47 9.11 3.45
N LEU A 29 -8.22 7.84 3.75
CA LEU A 29 -9.16 6.77 3.40
C LEU A 29 -10.33 6.66 4.37
N PHE A 30 -10.22 7.16 5.58
CA PHE A 30 -11.36 7.27 6.49
C PHE A 30 -12.29 8.41 6.04
N ARG A 31 -13.58 8.20 6.21
CA ARG A 31 -14.61 9.17 5.78
C ARG A 31 -14.98 10.11 6.91
N GLY A 32 -15.44 11.31 6.53
CA GLY A 32 -16.02 12.29 7.44
C GLY A 32 -14.99 13.12 8.19
N GLU A 33 -15.47 13.87 9.17
CA GLU A 33 -14.61 14.64 10.06
C GLU A 33 -13.98 13.71 11.11
N LEU A 34 -12.67 13.80 11.26
CA LEU A 34 -11.92 12.95 12.18
C LEU A 34 -11.37 13.79 13.32
N SER A 35 -11.31 13.21 14.53
CA SER A 35 -10.50 13.77 15.61
C SER A 35 -9.02 13.79 15.19
N GLU A 36 -8.21 14.60 15.86
CA GLU A 36 -6.76 14.63 15.59
C GLU A 36 -6.12 13.25 15.75
N ASP A 37 -6.48 12.52 16.81
CA ASP A 37 -5.94 11.19 17.07
C ASP A 37 -6.30 10.21 15.96
N LEU A 38 -7.55 10.24 15.50
CA LEU A 38 -7.99 9.34 14.45
C LEU A 38 -7.38 9.72 13.10
N ALA A 39 -7.27 11.01 12.80
CA ALA A 39 -6.62 11.49 11.59
C ALA A 39 -5.14 11.09 11.53
N SER A 40 -4.44 11.17 12.68
CA SER A 40 -3.03 10.78 12.77
C SER A 40 -2.81 9.29 12.55
N ALA A 41 -3.81 8.47 12.90
CA ALA A 41 -3.71 7.01 12.82
C ALA A 41 -4.35 6.43 11.54
N ALA A 42 -4.96 7.26 10.73
CA ALA A 42 -5.69 6.81 9.53
C ALA A 42 -4.74 6.41 8.40
N PRO A 43 -5.19 5.52 7.49
CA PRO A 43 -4.46 5.28 6.24
C PRO A 43 -4.69 6.41 5.24
N TYR A 44 -3.61 6.78 4.53
CA TYR A 44 -3.62 7.83 3.51
C TYR A 44 -3.20 7.27 2.16
N LEU A 45 -4.00 7.56 1.15
CA LEU A 45 -3.66 7.30 -0.24
C LEU A 45 -2.91 8.52 -0.78
N VAL A 46 -1.69 8.31 -1.27
CA VAL A 46 -0.82 9.38 -1.73
C VAL A 46 -0.30 9.04 -3.12
N ARG A 47 -0.42 10.00 -4.04
CA ARG A 47 0.19 9.85 -5.36
C ARG A 47 1.69 10.07 -5.26
N LEU A 48 2.46 9.12 -5.77
CA LEU A 48 3.91 9.22 -5.77
C LEU A 48 4.38 9.69 -7.15
N LEU A 49 5.12 10.79 -7.15
CA LEU A 49 5.79 11.30 -8.34
C LEU A 49 7.29 11.04 -8.23
N PRO A 50 7.93 10.58 -9.32
CA PRO A 50 9.39 10.38 -9.30
C PRO A 50 10.13 11.68 -8.99
N ASP A 51 11.28 11.55 -8.35
CA ASP A 51 12.19 12.66 -8.08
C ASP A 51 11.59 13.79 -7.21
N THR A 52 10.62 13.42 -6.35
CA THR A 52 10.07 14.37 -5.37
C THR A 52 10.55 14.01 -3.97
N PRO A 53 10.72 15.00 -3.08
CA PRO A 53 11.17 14.75 -1.69
C PRO A 53 10.26 13.77 -0.93
N PHE A 54 8.95 13.85 -1.13
CA PHE A 54 8.02 12.95 -0.46
C PHE A 54 8.22 11.50 -0.89
N THR A 55 8.33 11.26 -2.19
CA THR A 55 8.57 9.90 -2.72
C THR A 55 9.90 9.35 -2.22
N GLU A 56 10.95 10.15 -2.24
CA GLU A 56 12.27 9.75 -1.72
C GLU A 56 12.19 9.41 -0.22
N TRP A 57 11.52 10.23 0.57
CA TRP A 57 11.32 9.97 1.98
C TRP A 57 10.60 8.63 2.25
N VAL A 58 9.51 8.38 1.53
CA VAL A 58 8.75 7.12 1.66
C VAL A 58 9.63 5.91 1.34
N LEU A 59 10.41 6.00 0.27
CA LEU A 59 11.24 4.87 -0.16
C LEU A 59 12.46 4.66 0.73
N LEU A 60 13.13 5.73 1.14
CA LEU A 60 14.36 5.64 1.92
C LEU A 60 14.09 5.33 3.41
N GLU A 61 13.09 5.97 4.00
CA GLU A 61 12.81 5.80 5.43
C GLU A 61 11.76 4.70 5.66
N GLY A 62 10.87 4.49 4.71
CA GLY A 62 9.72 3.59 4.89
C GLY A 62 9.99 2.14 4.52
N TRP A 63 10.87 1.91 3.56
CA TRP A 63 11.14 0.53 3.13
C TRP A 63 11.79 -0.28 4.26
N GLY A 64 11.20 -1.41 4.60
CA GLY A 64 11.61 -2.22 5.74
C GLY A 64 10.94 -1.84 7.06
N ALA A 65 10.22 -0.72 7.11
CA ALA A 65 9.54 -0.22 8.31
C ALA A 65 8.03 -0.49 8.33
N HIS A 66 7.51 -1.18 7.35
CA HIS A 66 6.10 -1.58 7.22
C HIS A 66 5.13 -0.39 7.12
N TRP A 67 5.54 0.68 6.45
CA TRP A 67 4.76 1.91 6.37
C TRP A 67 3.49 1.75 5.53
N GLY A 68 3.51 0.88 4.53
CA GLY A 68 2.37 0.70 3.65
C GLY A 68 2.67 -0.16 2.44
N ILE A 69 1.79 -0.04 1.46
CA ILE A 69 1.88 -0.77 0.19
C ILE A 69 1.85 0.22 -0.97
N PHE A 70 2.24 -0.25 -2.14
CA PHE A 70 2.29 0.54 -3.36
C PHE A 70 1.32 -0.03 -4.39
N LEU A 71 0.67 0.87 -5.13
CA LEU A 71 -0.32 0.52 -6.15
C LEU A 71 0.05 1.18 -7.46
N ARG A 72 -0.22 0.49 -8.56
CA ARG A 72 -0.17 1.08 -9.88
C ARG A 72 -1.55 0.99 -10.52
N SER A 73 -2.04 2.10 -11.05
CA SER A 73 -3.40 2.21 -11.58
C SER A 73 -3.46 3.16 -12.77
N LYS A 74 -4.39 2.89 -13.66
CA LYS A 74 -4.76 3.83 -14.74
C LYS A 74 -5.68 4.93 -14.22
N GLY A 75 -6.36 4.69 -13.11
CA GLY A 75 -7.26 5.65 -12.49
C GLY A 75 -6.54 6.80 -11.79
N ASP A 76 -7.26 7.87 -11.54
CA ASP A 76 -6.77 9.02 -10.77
C ASP A 76 -6.88 8.76 -9.26
N LEU A 77 -6.53 9.76 -8.46
CA LEU A 77 -6.61 9.67 -7.00
C LEU A 77 -8.02 9.36 -6.53
N LYS A 78 -9.03 10.00 -7.12
CA LYS A 78 -10.43 9.83 -6.73
C LYS A 78 -10.94 8.42 -7.00
N GLU A 79 -10.65 7.89 -8.17
CA GLU A 79 -11.04 6.53 -8.55
C GLU A 79 -10.34 5.49 -7.70
N THR A 80 -9.05 5.66 -7.47
CA THR A 80 -8.25 4.77 -6.64
C THR A 80 -8.69 4.81 -5.18
N ARG A 81 -9.01 6.00 -4.67
CA ARG A 81 -9.60 6.17 -3.33
C ARG A 81 -10.90 5.39 -3.17
N LYS A 82 -11.79 5.51 -4.14
CA LYS A 82 -13.08 4.82 -4.12
C LYS A 82 -12.89 3.32 -3.98
N HIS A 83 -11.99 2.77 -4.77
CA HIS A 83 -11.66 1.35 -4.68
C HIS A 83 -11.03 0.99 -3.32
N ALA A 84 -10.00 1.71 -2.89
CA ALA A 84 -9.29 1.45 -1.65
C ALA A 84 -10.22 1.48 -0.43
N ARG A 85 -11.17 2.42 -0.39
CA ARG A 85 -12.16 2.50 0.70
C ARG A 85 -13.04 1.26 0.80
N THR A 86 -13.34 0.58 -0.30
CA THR A 86 -14.14 -0.64 -0.26
C THR A 86 -13.41 -1.79 0.41
N LEU A 87 -12.09 -1.72 0.51
CA LEU A 87 -11.24 -2.78 1.08
C LEU A 87 -11.04 -2.66 2.58
N LEU A 88 -11.39 -1.53 3.19
CA LEU A 88 -11.14 -1.28 4.62
C LEU A 88 -11.95 -2.18 5.53
N THR A 89 -13.04 -2.72 5.08
CA THR A 89 -13.88 -3.63 5.86
C THR A 89 -14.17 -4.91 5.10
N VAL A 90 -14.16 -6.02 5.81
CA VAL A 90 -14.57 -7.33 5.31
C VAL A 90 -15.61 -7.91 6.26
N LYS A 91 -16.41 -8.85 5.76
CA LYS A 91 -17.36 -9.59 6.60
C LYS A 91 -16.76 -10.94 6.97
N ASP A 92 -16.87 -11.31 8.25
CA ASP A 92 -16.55 -12.66 8.69
C ASP A 92 -17.68 -13.64 8.28
N PRO A 93 -17.49 -14.96 8.50
CA PRO A 93 -18.54 -15.94 8.18
C PRO A 93 -19.87 -15.71 8.91
N ASP A 94 -19.85 -15.04 10.07
CA ASP A 94 -21.04 -14.69 10.85
C ASP A 94 -21.67 -13.36 10.41
N GLY A 95 -21.13 -12.72 9.37
CA GLY A 95 -21.64 -11.46 8.83
C GLY A 95 -21.18 -10.22 9.60
N ARG A 96 -20.28 -10.36 10.57
CA ARG A 96 -19.74 -9.21 11.31
C ARG A 96 -18.74 -8.46 10.45
N ARG A 97 -18.76 -7.13 10.53
CA ARG A 97 -17.80 -6.28 9.84
C ARG A 97 -16.50 -6.24 10.63
N LEU A 98 -15.40 -6.56 9.95
CA LEU A 98 -14.05 -6.50 10.50
C LEU A 98 -13.25 -5.46 9.74
N TYR A 99 -12.43 -4.70 10.46
CA TYR A 99 -11.48 -3.78 9.85
C TYR A 99 -10.34 -4.59 9.24
N PHE A 100 -10.10 -4.36 7.94
CA PHE A 100 -9.06 -5.08 7.20
C PHE A 100 -7.92 -4.14 6.87
N ARG A 101 -6.78 -4.37 7.50
CA ARG A 101 -5.56 -3.57 7.31
C ARG A 101 -4.77 -4.07 6.10
N PHE A 102 -5.39 -4.11 4.93
CA PHE A 102 -4.78 -4.62 3.71
C PHE A 102 -3.54 -3.82 3.27
N PHE A 103 -3.43 -2.58 3.71
CA PHE A 103 -2.31 -1.69 3.44
C PHE A 103 -1.08 -1.95 4.34
N ASP A 104 -1.17 -2.87 5.29
CA ASP A 104 -0.02 -3.33 6.06
C ASP A 104 0.64 -4.48 5.27
N PRO A 105 1.91 -4.35 4.85
CA PRO A 105 2.56 -5.39 4.06
C PRO A 105 2.63 -6.74 4.77
N ARG A 106 2.66 -6.75 6.11
CA ARG A 106 2.66 -7.98 6.89
C ARG A 106 1.31 -8.71 6.81
N VAL A 107 0.22 -7.95 6.82
CA VAL A 107 -1.14 -8.50 6.67
C VAL A 107 -1.33 -9.02 5.25
N LEU A 108 -0.93 -8.26 4.26
CA LEU A 108 -1.08 -8.64 2.86
C LEU A 108 -0.24 -9.88 2.50
N SER A 109 0.97 -9.99 3.07
CA SER A 109 1.82 -11.17 2.92
C SER A 109 1.18 -12.46 3.43
N LEU A 110 0.39 -12.37 4.49
CA LEU A 110 -0.32 -13.53 5.06
C LEU A 110 -1.62 -13.83 4.30
N PHE A 111 -2.27 -12.80 3.78
CA PHE A 111 -3.58 -12.93 3.13
C PHE A 111 -3.48 -13.46 1.70
N LEU A 112 -2.61 -12.91 0.88
CA LEU A 112 -2.56 -13.23 -0.56
C LEU A 112 -2.31 -14.71 -0.86
N PRO A 113 -1.43 -15.42 -0.13
CA PRO A 113 -1.21 -16.84 -0.43
C PRO A 113 -2.44 -17.74 -0.22
N VAL A 114 -3.38 -17.32 0.64
CA VAL A 114 -4.57 -18.11 0.98
C VAL A 114 -5.86 -17.48 0.43
N ALA A 115 -5.75 -16.37 -0.27
CA ALA A 115 -6.91 -15.68 -0.85
C ALA A 115 -7.56 -16.54 -1.95
N THR A 116 -8.89 -16.56 -1.95
CA THR A 116 -9.65 -17.17 -3.06
C THR A 116 -9.51 -16.28 -4.31
N PRO A 117 -9.79 -16.83 -5.52
CA PRO A 117 -9.81 -16.01 -6.73
C PRO A 117 -10.75 -14.79 -6.61
N GLU A 118 -11.90 -14.96 -5.96
CA GLU A 118 -12.87 -13.88 -5.73
C GLU A 118 -12.31 -12.81 -4.81
N GLN A 119 -11.62 -13.20 -3.75
CA GLN A 119 -10.98 -12.26 -2.82
C GLN A 119 -9.84 -11.50 -3.50
N THR A 120 -9.06 -12.17 -4.32
CA THR A 120 -8.01 -11.52 -5.09
C THR A 120 -8.60 -10.50 -6.06
N GLU A 121 -9.69 -10.85 -6.75
CA GLU A 121 -10.40 -9.95 -7.64
C GLU A 121 -10.95 -8.72 -6.89
N GLN A 122 -11.47 -8.91 -5.69
CA GLN A 122 -11.95 -7.80 -4.86
C GLN A 122 -10.82 -6.84 -4.48
N ILE A 123 -9.66 -7.36 -4.09
CA ILE A 123 -8.50 -6.52 -3.72
C ILE A 123 -7.97 -5.79 -4.94
N THR A 124 -7.78 -6.47 -6.04
CA THR A 124 -7.15 -5.89 -7.22
C THR A 124 -8.06 -4.93 -7.97
N GLY A 125 -9.35 -5.27 -8.11
CA GLY A 125 -10.32 -4.41 -8.79
C GLY A 125 -9.79 -3.91 -10.13
N ALA A 126 -9.75 -2.59 -10.30
CA ALA A 126 -9.24 -1.94 -11.51
C ALA A 126 -7.73 -1.61 -11.45
N LEU A 127 -7.03 -2.07 -10.41
CA LEU A 127 -5.59 -1.85 -10.30
C LEU A 127 -4.81 -2.67 -11.33
N GLU A 128 -3.63 -2.21 -11.67
CA GLU A 128 -2.71 -2.94 -12.55
C GLU A 128 -1.71 -3.77 -11.76
N ASP A 129 -1.18 -3.22 -10.67
CA ASP A 129 -0.23 -3.90 -9.81
C ASP A 129 -0.40 -3.49 -8.36
N ILE A 130 -0.04 -4.41 -7.46
CA ILE A 130 0.18 -4.13 -6.05
C ILE A 130 1.56 -4.66 -5.70
N PHE A 131 2.38 -3.85 -5.04
CA PHE A 131 3.69 -4.28 -4.58
C PHE A 131 3.99 -3.77 -3.18
N PHE A 132 4.76 -4.55 -2.46
CA PHE A 132 5.02 -4.31 -1.04
C PHE A 132 6.28 -5.04 -0.60
N GLU A 133 6.88 -4.59 0.50
CA GLU A 133 8.05 -5.25 1.06
C GLU A 133 7.71 -6.65 1.58
N ALA A 134 8.64 -7.58 1.42
CA ALA A 134 8.57 -8.89 2.02
C ALA A 134 9.07 -8.83 3.49
N ASP A 135 9.00 -9.93 4.22
CA ASP A 135 9.55 -10.03 5.58
C ASP A 135 11.03 -9.65 5.60
N ASP A 136 11.78 -10.12 4.60
CA ASP A 136 13.13 -9.66 4.34
C ASP A 136 13.05 -8.43 3.42
N PRO A 137 13.47 -7.24 3.88
CA PRO A 137 13.35 -6.01 3.09
C PRO A 137 14.24 -5.97 1.86
N LEU A 138 15.12 -6.95 1.68
CA LEU A 138 15.86 -7.11 0.42
C LEU A 138 15.01 -7.67 -0.70
N PHE A 139 13.76 -8.06 -0.41
CA PHE A 139 12.82 -8.60 -1.39
C PHE A 139 11.54 -7.78 -1.47
N LEU A 140 11.04 -7.67 -2.69
CA LEU A 140 9.74 -7.08 -3.03
C LEU A 140 8.78 -8.22 -3.36
N GLN A 141 7.55 -8.12 -2.88
CA GLN A 141 6.46 -8.99 -3.31
C GLN A 141 5.50 -8.20 -4.22
N SER A 142 4.96 -8.87 -5.22
CA SER A 142 4.03 -8.22 -6.13
C SER A 142 2.96 -9.18 -6.65
N ILE A 143 1.80 -8.61 -6.99
CA ILE A 143 0.80 -9.22 -7.84
C ILE A 143 0.50 -8.27 -8.99
N SER A 144 0.31 -8.79 -10.19
CA SER A 144 0.12 -7.98 -11.39
C SER A 144 -0.98 -8.54 -12.27
N ARG A 145 -1.74 -7.64 -12.89
CA ARG A 145 -2.75 -8.02 -13.90
C ARG A 145 -2.12 -8.78 -15.05
N GLN A 146 -0.92 -8.38 -15.46
CA GLN A 146 -0.20 -9.01 -16.58
C GLN A 146 0.15 -10.47 -16.33
N THR A 147 0.35 -10.85 -15.07
CA THR A 147 0.71 -12.22 -14.68
C THR A 147 -0.47 -13.02 -14.12
N GLY A 148 -1.70 -12.50 -14.28
CA GLY A 148 -2.91 -13.16 -13.75
C GLY A 148 -2.99 -13.13 -12.23
N TRP A 149 -2.44 -12.11 -11.61
CA TRP A 149 -2.45 -11.90 -10.16
C TRP A 149 -1.68 -12.96 -9.37
N LYS A 150 -0.69 -13.53 -9.99
CA LYS A 150 0.21 -14.46 -9.32
C LYS A 150 1.11 -13.70 -8.37
N LEU A 151 1.23 -14.19 -7.13
CA LEU A 151 2.16 -13.63 -6.15
C LEU A 151 3.59 -13.97 -6.55
N GLU A 152 4.41 -12.95 -6.76
CA GLU A 152 5.81 -13.08 -7.14
C GLU A 152 6.70 -12.38 -6.11
N ARG A 153 7.92 -12.88 -5.97
CA ARG A 153 8.93 -12.33 -5.08
C ARG A 153 10.17 -11.99 -5.89
N HIS A 154 10.67 -10.76 -5.73
CA HIS A 154 11.81 -10.25 -6.49
C HIS A 154 12.90 -9.74 -5.55
N ALA A 155 14.14 -10.11 -5.81
CA ALA A 155 15.29 -9.56 -5.07
C ALA A 155 15.55 -8.13 -5.55
N LEU A 156 15.60 -7.17 -4.64
CA LEU A 156 15.83 -5.75 -4.98
C LEU A 156 17.26 -5.49 -5.46
N LEU A 157 18.21 -6.25 -4.93
CA LEU A 157 19.61 -6.17 -5.32
C LEU A 157 20.03 -7.35 -6.20
N GLY A 158 19.05 -7.99 -6.84
CA GLY A 158 19.31 -9.10 -7.75
C GLY A 158 20.18 -8.65 -8.93
N GLY A 159 21.37 -9.14 -9.03
CA GLY A 159 22.37 -8.71 -10.00
C GLY A 159 23.58 -8.06 -9.38
N VAL A 160 23.55 -7.79 -8.07
CA VAL A 160 24.77 -7.43 -7.34
C VAL A 160 25.50 -8.73 -7.03
N PRO A 161 26.70 -8.94 -7.56
CA PRO A 161 27.46 -10.16 -7.27
C PRO A 161 27.76 -10.28 -5.78
N ALA A 162 27.58 -11.49 -5.25
CA ALA A 162 27.85 -11.78 -3.84
C ALA A 162 29.32 -11.63 -3.45
N ASP A 163 30.20 -11.52 -4.42
CA ASP A 163 31.64 -11.43 -4.26
C ASP A 163 32.19 -9.99 -4.28
N ARG A 164 31.33 -9.00 -4.22
CA ARG A 164 31.76 -7.61 -4.06
C ARG A 164 32.09 -7.29 -2.60
N HIS A 165 33.13 -7.87 -2.15
CA HIS A 165 33.65 -7.61 -0.81
C HIS A 165 35.00 -6.89 -0.89
#